data_64a0ab4ba2c7d61314c3e195970f1a32
#
_entry.id   64a0ab4ba2c7d61314c3e195970f1a32
#
_cell.length_a   1.000
_cell.length_b   1.000
_cell.length_c   1.000
_cell.angle_alpha   90.00
_cell.angle_beta   90.00
_cell.angle_gamma   90.00
#
_symmetry.space_group_name_H-M   'P 1'
#
loop_
_entity.id
_entity.type
_entity.pdbx_description
1 polymer ?
#
loop_
_entity_poly.entity_id
_entity_poly.type
_entity_poly.pdbx_seq_one_letter_code
_entity_poly.pdbx_strand_id
1 'polypeptide(L)'
;ARSAIIGEPTGLQAVRSHKGIMMESIRLLGESGHSSNPALGNNALEAMHLVIADLMLFREELKQKYRCDLFEIPFPTLNLGVIHGGDNPNRICGHCNLEFDIRLTPGMHIESLREEIKSRVRTITDPLKIKFELRPLFSGVPAFFAEENSAILQMAEELTGHSGINVAFGTEAPFLQELGMDTIVLGPGNIDQAHQPNEYMSVDMINPCINILQQLIKRHCLI
;
A
#
# COMPACT_ATOMS: atom_id res chain seq x y z
N ALA A 1 -17.03 -1.86 20.17
CA ALA A 1 -17.90 -1.15 19.22
C ALA A 1 -18.38 -2.14 18.15
N ARG A 2 -19.57 -1.91 17.58
CA ARG A 2 -20.11 -2.74 16.49
C ARG A 2 -19.76 -2.14 15.12
N SER A 3 -19.54 -0.83 15.07
CA SER A 3 -19.22 -0.12 13.85
C SER A 3 -18.18 0.96 14.10
N ALA A 4 -17.51 1.37 13.03
CA ALA A 4 -16.49 2.40 13.04
C ALA A 4 -16.64 3.33 11.83
N ILE A 5 -16.34 4.60 12.04
CA ILE A 5 -16.26 5.62 10.98
C ILE A 5 -14.90 6.29 11.10
N ILE A 6 -14.13 6.27 10.02
CA ILE A 6 -12.82 6.91 9.94
C ILE A 6 -12.97 8.22 9.19
N GLY A 7 -12.51 9.32 9.82
CA GLY A 7 -12.72 10.69 9.35
C GLY A 7 -11.67 11.17 8.34
N GLU A 8 -11.60 10.58 7.18
CA GLU A 8 -10.73 11.03 6.09
C GLU A 8 -11.44 12.02 5.14
N PRO A 9 -10.71 12.86 4.39
CA PRO A 9 -11.31 13.86 3.50
C PRO A 9 -11.90 13.24 2.22
N THR A 10 -13.09 12.66 2.34
CA THR A 10 -13.78 11.91 1.28
C THR A 10 -14.84 12.72 0.53
N GLY A 11 -14.95 14.03 0.78
CA GLY A 11 -16.00 14.85 0.19
C GLY A 11 -17.41 14.50 0.70
N LEU A 12 -17.52 13.96 1.91
CA LEU A 12 -18.75 13.43 2.51
C LEU A 12 -19.38 12.27 1.72
N GLN A 13 -18.58 11.52 0.95
CA GLN A 13 -18.99 10.26 0.33
C GLN A 13 -18.40 9.09 1.12
N ALA A 14 -19.21 8.08 1.40
CA ALA A 14 -18.72 6.91 2.10
C ALA A 14 -17.75 6.11 1.21
N VAL A 15 -16.55 5.84 1.71
CA VAL A 15 -15.62 4.93 1.05
C VAL A 15 -15.93 3.51 1.49
N ARG A 16 -16.23 2.66 0.51
CA ARG A 16 -16.51 1.24 0.71
C ARG A 16 -15.29 0.35 0.46
N SER A 17 -14.26 0.87 -0.20
CA SER A 17 -13.06 0.09 -0.51
C SER A 17 -11.85 1.01 -0.72
N HIS A 18 -10.70 0.55 -0.24
CA HIS A 18 -9.43 1.19 -0.55
C HIS A 18 -8.31 0.18 -0.80
N LYS A 19 -7.29 0.63 -1.56
CA LYS A 19 -6.09 -0.18 -1.77
C LYS A 19 -5.26 -0.29 -0.50
N GLY A 20 -4.60 -1.44 -0.33
CA GLY A 20 -3.58 -1.62 0.69
C GLY A 20 -2.25 -0.98 0.30
N ILE A 21 -1.36 -0.87 1.28
CA ILE A 21 -0.02 -0.27 1.13
C ILE A 21 1.01 -1.22 1.73
N MET A 22 2.04 -1.55 0.95
CA MET A 22 3.19 -2.32 1.39
C MET A 22 4.45 -1.61 0.89
N MET A 23 5.37 -1.27 1.78
CA MET A 23 6.66 -0.66 1.41
C MET A 23 7.79 -1.52 1.97
N GLU A 24 8.68 -1.95 1.10
CA GLU A 24 9.73 -2.90 1.43
C GLU A 24 11.10 -2.40 0.97
N SER A 25 12.12 -2.86 1.65
CA SER A 25 13.53 -2.65 1.30
C SER A 25 14.22 -3.99 1.07
N ILE A 26 14.85 -4.14 -0.09
CA ILE A 26 15.75 -5.25 -0.39
C ILE A 26 17.18 -4.74 -0.31
N ARG A 27 17.98 -5.31 0.58
CA ARG A 27 19.40 -5.04 0.68
C ARG A 27 20.20 -6.26 0.25
N LEU A 28 21.07 -6.09 -0.76
CA LEU A 28 22.01 -7.09 -1.22
C LEU A 28 23.40 -6.82 -0.64
N LEU A 29 24.04 -7.88 -0.16
CA LEU A 29 25.37 -7.85 0.44
C LEU A 29 26.30 -8.75 -0.38
N GLY A 30 27.16 -8.12 -1.15
CA GLY A 30 28.23 -8.74 -1.92
C GLY A 30 29.59 -8.60 -1.21
N GLU A 31 30.65 -8.61 -2.00
CA GLU A 31 32.04 -8.45 -1.54
C GLU A 31 32.76 -7.43 -2.40
N SER A 32 33.33 -6.41 -1.76
CA SER A 32 34.07 -5.36 -2.45
C SER A 32 35.47 -5.85 -2.85
N GLY A 33 35.94 -5.42 -4.02
CA GLY A 33 37.26 -5.69 -4.55
C GLY A 33 37.68 -4.66 -5.58
N HIS A 34 38.88 -4.77 -6.10
CA HIS A 34 39.35 -3.89 -7.17
C HIS A 34 38.70 -4.31 -8.50
N SER A 35 38.09 -3.39 -9.24
CA SER A 35 37.28 -3.66 -10.42
C SER A 35 38.08 -4.26 -11.61
N SER A 36 39.42 -4.10 -11.63
CA SER A 36 40.28 -4.70 -12.65
C SER A 36 40.37 -6.24 -12.58
N ASN A 37 39.97 -6.83 -11.47
CA ASN A 37 39.91 -8.28 -11.31
C ASN A 37 38.59 -8.70 -10.68
N PRO A 38 37.58 -9.11 -11.48
CA PRO A 38 36.25 -9.49 -10.96
C PRO A 38 36.27 -10.65 -9.96
N ALA A 39 37.34 -11.48 -9.96
CA ALA A 39 37.47 -12.59 -9.03
C ALA A 39 37.74 -12.15 -7.57
N LEU A 40 38.03 -10.86 -7.33
CA LEU A 40 38.34 -10.31 -6.02
C LEU A 40 37.10 -9.86 -5.25
N GLY A 41 35.89 -10.05 -5.79
CA GLY A 41 34.68 -9.62 -5.09
C GLY A 41 33.42 -10.25 -5.67
N ASN A 42 32.27 -9.80 -5.17
CA ASN A 42 30.96 -10.22 -5.63
C ASN A 42 30.03 -8.99 -5.73
N ASN A 43 29.61 -8.67 -6.95
CA ASN A 43 29.00 -7.38 -7.25
C ASN A 43 27.50 -7.34 -6.90
N ALA A 44 27.14 -6.67 -5.79
CA ALA A 44 25.77 -6.50 -5.35
C ALA A 44 24.92 -5.67 -6.31
N LEU A 45 25.54 -4.74 -7.07
CA LEU A 45 24.81 -3.91 -8.05
C LEU A 45 24.38 -4.72 -9.28
N GLU A 46 25.25 -5.61 -9.75
CA GLU A 46 24.90 -6.52 -10.85
C GLU A 46 23.81 -7.51 -10.46
N ALA A 47 23.85 -8.04 -9.23
CA ALA A 47 22.77 -8.87 -8.70
C ALA A 47 21.45 -8.07 -8.53
N MET A 48 21.53 -6.81 -8.09
CA MET A 48 20.36 -5.95 -7.96
C MET A 48 19.69 -5.67 -9.32
N HIS A 49 20.46 -5.57 -10.40
CA HIS A 49 19.90 -5.46 -11.75
C HIS A 49 18.97 -6.65 -12.07
N LEU A 50 19.38 -7.88 -11.73
CA LEU A 50 18.58 -9.08 -11.95
C LEU A 50 17.32 -9.09 -11.05
N VAL A 51 17.45 -8.68 -9.80
CA VAL A 51 16.30 -8.54 -8.88
C VAL A 51 15.30 -7.52 -9.41
N ILE A 52 15.77 -6.38 -9.89
CA ILE A 52 14.89 -5.35 -10.48
C ILE A 52 14.17 -5.90 -11.72
N ALA A 53 14.88 -6.62 -12.59
CA ALA A 53 14.26 -7.21 -13.77
C ALA A 53 13.15 -8.20 -13.41
N ASP A 54 13.36 -9.05 -12.40
CA ASP A 54 12.34 -9.99 -11.91
C ASP A 54 11.16 -9.27 -11.24
N LEU A 55 11.41 -8.24 -10.42
CA LEU A 55 10.33 -7.44 -9.82
C LEU A 55 9.47 -6.73 -10.88
N MET A 56 10.05 -6.30 -12.00
CA MET A 56 9.30 -5.75 -13.12
C MET A 56 8.43 -6.80 -13.82
N LEU A 57 8.89 -8.04 -13.95
CA LEU A 57 8.07 -9.17 -14.43
C LEU A 57 6.98 -9.51 -13.43
N PHE A 58 7.32 -9.58 -12.16
CA PHE A 58 6.36 -9.83 -11.08
C PHE A 58 5.24 -8.78 -11.04
N ARG A 59 5.55 -7.51 -11.27
CA ARG A 59 4.55 -6.46 -11.43
C ARG A 59 3.51 -6.79 -12.51
N GLU A 60 3.95 -7.30 -13.66
CA GLU A 60 3.01 -7.67 -14.74
C GLU A 60 2.20 -8.92 -14.39
N GLU A 61 2.79 -9.90 -13.69
CA GLU A 61 2.07 -11.06 -13.17
C GLU A 61 0.98 -10.63 -12.16
N LEU A 62 1.29 -9.72 -11.23
CA LEU A 62 0.33 -9.18 -10.27
C LEU A 62 -0.85 -8.49 -10.95
N LYS A 63 -0.62 -7.71 -12.01
CA LYS A 63 -1.68 -7.04 -12.78
C LYS A 63 -2.67 -8.03 -13.40
N GLN A 64 -2.17 -9.17 -13.89
CA GLN A 64 -3.02 -10.20 -14.49
C GLN A 64 -3.77 -11.00 -13.44
N LYS A 65 -3.12 -11.33 -12.33
CA LYS A 65 -3.67 -12.19 -11.29
C LYS A 65 -4.70 -11.51 -10.39
N TYR A 66 -4.52 -10.23 -10.10
CA TYR A 66 -5.29 -9.50 -9.08
C TYR A 66 -6.02 -8.26 -9.66
N ARG A 67 -6.78 -8.48 -10.73
CA ARG A 67 -7.61 -7.43 -11.30
C ARG A 67 -8.81 -7.14 -10.40
N CYS A 68 -9.09 -5.86 -10.16
CA CYS A 68 -10.23 -5.37 -9.39
C CYS A 68 -10.80 -4.11 -10.03
N ASP A 69 -11.89 -4.25 -10.76
CA ASP A 69 -12.49 -3.16 -11.57
C ASP A 69 -13.21 -2.09 -10.71
N LEU A 70 -13.14 -2.18 -9.39
CA LEU A 70 -13.65 -1.16 -8.46
C LEU A 70 -12.80 0.11 -8.46
N PHE A 71 -11.56 0.06 -8.90
CA PHE A 71 -10.61 1.19 -8.87
C PHE A 71 -10.34 1.72 -10.27
N GLU A 72 -10.06 3.01 -10.38
CA GLU A 72 -9.61 3.66 -11.62
C GLU A 72 -8.40 2.94 -12.22
N ILE A 73 -7.41 2.59 -11.38
CA ILE A 73 -6.33 1.68 -11.74
C ILE A 73 -6.71 0.28 -11.25
N PRO A 74 -7.27 -0.61 -12.12
CA PRO A 74 -7.96 -1.82 -11.72
C PRO A 74 -7.03 -3.01 -11.41
N PHE A 75 -5.82 -2.74 -10.97
CA PHE A 75 -4.83 -3.75 -10.63
C PHE A 75 -3.87 -3.22 -9.55
N PRO A 76 -3.11 -4.12 -8.87
CA PRO A 76 -2.06 -3.70 -7.96
C PRO A 76 -0.92 -3.01 -8.70
N THR A 77 -0.29 -2.03 -8.05
CA THR A 77 0.88 -1.35 -8.60
C THR A 77 2.12 -1.70 -7.81
N LEU A 78 3.27 -1.80 -8.49
CA LEU A 78 4.59 -1.90 -7.89
C LEU A 78 5.45 -0.77 -8.44
N ASN A 79 5.96 0.06 -7.56
CA ASN A 79 6.82 1.18 -7.89
C ASN A 79 8.20 1.01 -7.26
N LEU A 80 9.25 1.06 -8.07
CA LEU A 80 10.64 1.10 -7.62
C LEU A 80 10.96 2.56 -7.28
N GLY A 81 11.04 2.90 -6.01
CA GLY A 81 11.11 4.30 -5.55
C GLY A 81 12.52 4.81 -5.30
N VAL A 82 13.38 3.99 -4.69
CA VAL A 82 14.72 4.41 -4.25
C VAL A 82 15.72 3.31 -4.53
N ILE A 83 16.90 3.67 -5.03
CA ILE A 83 18.04 2.75 -5.15
C ILE A 83 19.33 3.45 -4.72
N HIS A 84 20.11 2.78 -3.88
CA HIS A 84 21.43 3.23 -3.45
C HIS A 84 22.43 2.06 -3.45
N GLY A 85 23.62 2.27 -3.99
CA GLY A 85 24.66 1.22 -3.97
C GLY A 85 26.00 1.70 -4.52
N GLY A 86 27.05 1.04 -4.03
CA GLY A 86 28.41 1.38 -4.40
C GLY A 86 28.91 2.70 -3.82
N ASP A 87 30.19 2.98 -4.02
CA ASP A 87 30.87 4.18 -3.53
C ASP A 87 31.92 4.72 -4.49
N ASN A 88 32.44 3.88 -5.40
CA ASN A 88 33.48 4.28 -6.34
C ASN A 88 33.44 3.39 -7.59
N PRO A 89 33.55 3.96 -8.81
CA PRO A 89 33.47 3.20 -10.06
C PRO A 89 34.60 2.21 -10.28
N ASN A 90 35.75 2.33 -9.62
CA ASN A 90 36.85 1.37 -9.70
C ASN A 90 36.80 0.26 -8.62
N ARG A 91 35.68 0.14 -7.94
CA ARG A 91 35.45 -0.86 -6.89
C ARG A 91 34.24 -1.72 -7.21
N ILE A 92 34.38 -3.05 -7.02
CA ILE A 92 33.24 -3.97 -7.07
C ILE A 92 32.25 -3.56 -5.97
N CYS A 93 30.98 -3.39 -6.32
CA CYS A 93 29.95 -2.92 -5.41
C CYS A 93 29.65 -3.96 -4.31
N GLY A 94 30.00 -3.65 -3.08
CA GLY A 94 29.83 -4.55 -1.93
C GLY A 94 28.44 -4.54 -1.33
N HIS A 95 27.58 -3.55 -1.64
CA HIS A 95 26.19 -3.52 -1.18
C HIS A 95 25.32 -2.67 -2.10
N CYS A 96 24.06 -3.08 -2.25
CA CYS A 96 23.04 -2.31 -2.96
C CYS A 96 21.71 -2.42 -2.25
N ASN A 97 20.98 -1.32 -2.11
CA ASN A 97 19.68 -1.21 -1.46
C ASN A 97 18.64 -0.70 -2.44
N LEU A 98 17.48 -1.35 -2.49
CA LEU A 98 16.32 -0.99 -3.29
C LEU A 98 15.11 -0.85 -2.36
N GLU A 99 14.38 0.25 -2.47
CA GLU A 99 13.11 0.45 -1.78
C GLU A 99 11.98 0.59 -2.80
N PHE A 100 10.86 -0.06 -2.52
CA PHE A 100 9.73 -0.10 -3.43
C PHE A 100 8.40 -0.12 -2.66
N ASP A 101 7.35 0.34 -3.34
CA ASP A 101 5.96 0.41 -2.87
C ASP A 101 5.09 -0.55 -3.68
N ILE A 102 4.19 -1.24 -3.01
CA ILE A 102 3.12 -2.01 -3.66
C ILE A 102 1.77 -1.52 -3.13
N ARG A 103 0.86 -1.16 -4.06
CA ARG A 103 -0.54 -0.90 -3.75
C ARG A 103 -1.35 -2.16 -4.01
N LEU A 104 -1.89 -2.74 -2.94
CA LEU A 104 -2.62 -3.99 -3.00
C LEU A 104 -4.10 -3.75 -3.34
N THR A 105 -4.67 -4.64 -4.15
CA THR A 105 -6.13 -4.72 -4.33
C THR A 105 -6.74 -5.67 -3.29
N PRO A 106 -8.05 -5.58 -2.99
CA PRO A 106 -8.73 -6.54 -2.13
C PRO A 106 -8.47 -7.99 -2.54
N GLY A 107 -8.31 -8.87 -1.56
CA GLY A 107 -7.94 -10.28 -1.77
C GLY A 107 -6.44 -10.57 -1.80
N MET A 108 -5.58 -9.55 -1.76
CA MET A 108 -4.14 -9.71 -1.62
C MET A 108 -3.73 -9.65 -0.14
N HIS A 109 -2.78 -10.50 0.26
CA HIS A 109 -2.26 -10.57 1.63
C HIS A 109 -0.80 -10.17 1.68
N ILE A 110 -0.46 -9.21 2.56
CA ILE A 110 0.89 -8.64 2.69
C ILE A 110 1.94 -9.72 2.94
N GLU A 111 1.71 -10.61 3.91
CA GLU A 111 2.69 -11.64 4.28
C GLU A 111 2.93 -12.65 3.13
N SER A 112 1.88 -13.02 2.41
CA SER A 112 2.01 -13.92 1.25
C SER A 112 2.85 -13.29 0.14
N LEU A 113 2.66 -11.99 -0.13
CA LEU A 113 3.47 -11.25 -1.09
C LEU A 113 4.92 -11.13 -0.64
N ARG A 114 5.13 -10.86 0.66
CA ARG A 114 6.48 -10.76 1.24
C ARG A 114 7.26 -12.07 1.08
N GLU A 115 6.64 -13.20 1.37
CA GLU A 115 7.28 -14.51 1.18
C GLU A 115 7.50 -14.83 -0.32
N GLU A 116 6.60 -14.44 -1.21
CA GLU A 116 6.79 -14.59 -2.65
C GLU A 116 7.98 -13.77 -3.15
N ILE A 117 8.07 -12.50 -2.77
CA ILE A 117 9.21 -11.62 -3.11
C ILE A 117 10.51 -12.20 -2.56
N LYS A 118 10.51 -12.65 -1.30
CA LYS A 118 11.66 -13.26 -0.66
C LYS A 118 12.14 -14.51 -1.39
N SER A 119 11.22 -15.35 -1.84
CA SER A 119 11.52 -16.55 -2.64
C SER A 119 12.15 -16.18 -3.98
N ARG A 120 11.60 -15.19 -4.68
CA ARG A 120 12.13 -14.69 -5.97
C ARG A 120 13.55 -14.14 -5.82
N VAL A 121 13.76 -13.28 -4.82
CA VAL A 121 15.09 -12.72 -4.54
C VAL A 121 16.09 -13.83 -4.22
N ARG A 122 15.69 -14.83 -3.42
CA ARG A 122 16.54 -15.98 -3.09
C ARG A 122 16.95 -16.76 -4.34
N THR A 123 16.02 -17.04 -5.23
CA THR A 123 16.29 -17.76 -6.49
C THR A 123 17.36 -17.09 -7.32
N ILE A 124 17.46 -15.75 -7.27
CA ILE A 124 18.47 -14.97 -7.98
C ILE A 124 19.79 -14.92 -7.20
N THR A 125 19.73 -14.72 -5.89
CA THR A 125 20.92 -14.41 -5.09
C THR A 125 21.70 -15.65 -4.67
N ASP A 126 21.05 -16.80 -4.44
CA ASP A 126 21.72 -18.04 -4.00
C ASP A 126 22.77 -18.54 -5.02
N PRO A 127 22.49 -18.64 -6.33
CA PRO A 127 23.50 -19.03 -7.33
C PRO A 127 24.69 -18.06 -7.40
N LEU A 128 24.44 -16.78 -7.13
CA LEU A 128 25.43 -15.72 -7.12
C LEU A 128 26.21 -15.63 -5.80
N LYS A 129 25.84 -16.42 -4.77
CA LYS A 129 26.40 -16.37 -3.41
C LYS A 129 26.32 -14.98 -2.78
N ILE A 130 25.28 -14.22 -3.11
CA ILE A 130 24.98 -12.91 -2.53
C ILE A 130 23.98 -13.08 -1.40
N LYS A 131 24.29 -12.54 -0.24
CA LYS A 131 23.36 -12.48 0.88
C LYS A 131 22.35 -11.36 0.65
N PHE A 132 21.11 -11.55 1.09
CA PHE A 132 20.11 -10.48 1.06
C PHE A 132 19.33 -10.38 2.36
N GLU A 133 18.78 -9.20 2.58
CA GLU A 133 17.81 -8.90 3.62
C GLU A 133 16.59 -8.27 2.96
N LEU A 134 15.40 -8.78 3.25
CA LEU A 134 14.13 -8.15 2.92
C LEU A 134 13.52 -7.62 4.21
N ARG A 135 13.23 -6.32 4.27
CA ARG A 135 12.72 -5.65 5.45
C ARG A 135 11.52 -4.78 5.09
N PRO A 136 10.43 -4.84 5.87
CA PRO A 136 9.38 -3.86 5.76
C PRO A 136 9.88 -2.48 6.22
N LEU A 137 9.52 -1.42 5.50
CA LEU A 137 9.74 -0.04 5.91
C LEU A 137 8.72 0.40 6.96
N PHE A 138 7.56 -0.26 6.98
CA PHE A 138 6.54 -0.21 8.02
C PHE A 138 5.69 -1.49 7.96
N SER A 139 4.79 -1.71 8.94
CA SER A 139 3.97 -2.94 9.01
C SER A 139 3.09 -3.20 7.79
N GLY A 140 2.81 -2.16 7.00
CA GLY A 140 1.87 -2.20 5.90
C GLY A 140 0.42 -1.97 6.35
N VAL A 141 -0.45 -1.70 5.37
CA VAL A 141 -1.89 -1.55 5.55
C VAL A 141 -2.57 -2.51 4.58
N PRO A 142 -3.38 -3.47 5.02
CA PRO A 142 -4.15 -4.31 4.12
C PRO A 142 -5.11 -3.52 3.24
N ALA A 143 -5.56 -4.09 2.13
CA ALA A 143 -6.66 -3.51 1.38
C ALA A 143 -7.95 -3.65 2.18
N PHE A 144 -8.82 -2.65 2.08
CA PHE A 144 -10.12 -2.60 2.73
C PHE A 144 -11.26 -2.82 1.74
N PHE A 145 -12.26 -3.55 2.16
CA PHE A 145 -13.51 -3.71 1.44
C PHE A 145 -14.67 -3.89 2.42
N ALA A 146 -15.61 -2.93 2.43
CA ALA A 146 -16.87 -3.07 3.16
C ALA A 146 -17.78 -4.07 2.43
N GLU A 147 -18.40 -4.97 3.18
CA GLU A 147 -19.35 -5.94 2.61
C GLU A 147 -20.60 -5.24 2.06
N GLU A 148 -21.25 -5.85 1.06
CA GLU A 148 -22.46 -5.27 0.43
C GLU A 148 -23.63 -5.10 1.40
N ASN A 149 -23.69 -5.94 2.44
CA ASN A 149 -24.69 -5.90 3.50
C ASN A 149 -24.29 -5.02 4.70
N SER A 150 -23.20 -4.25 4.59
CA SER A 150 -22.75 -3.32 5.64
C SER A 150 -23.87 -2.33 6.00
N ALA A 151 -24.37 -2.43 7.24
CA ALA A 151 -25.45 -1.56 7.71
C ALA A 151 -25.00 -0.10 7.82
N ILE A 152 -23.75 0.16 8.25
CA ILE A 152 -23.21 1.51 8.35
C ILE A 152 -23.00 2.14 6.97
N LEU A 153 -22.59 1.35 5.95
CA LEU A 153 -22.44 1.81 4.58
C LEU A 153 -23.81 2.23 4.01
N GLN A 154 -24.81 1.36 4.09
CA GLN A 154 -26.16 1.64 3.59
C GLN A 154 -26.76 2.89 4.23
N MET A 155 -26.64 3.04 5.57
CA MET A 155 -27.07 4.25 6.26
C MET A 155 -26.31 5.50 5.79
N ALA A 156 -25.02 5.41 5.55
CA ALA A 156 -24.22 6.52 5.06
C ALA A 156 -24.62 6.92 3.63
N GLU A 157 -24.87 5.95 2.75
CA GLU A 157 -25.35 6.18 1.38
C GLU A 157 -26.74 6.88 1.39
N GLU A 158 -27.65 6.42 2.24
CA GLU A 158 -28.95 7.08 2.40
C GLU A 158 -28.83 8.53 2.88
N LEU A 159 -27.97 8.79 3.87
CA LEU A 159 -27.82 10.13 4.47
C LEU A 159 -27.07 11.10 3.58
N THR A 160 -26.12 10.62 2.81
CA THR A 160 -25.35 11.46 1.89
C THR A 160 -26.02 11.61 0.51
N GLY A 161 -26.92 10.70 0.15
CA GLY A 161 -27.54 10.63 -1.18
C GLY A 161 -26.58 10.16 -2.28
N HIS A 162 -25.42 9.58 -1.90
CA HIS A 162 -24.39 9.10 -2.82
C HIS A 162 -24.07 7.64 -2.54
N SER A 163 -23.84 6.87 -3.60
CA SER A 163 -23.30 5.52 -3.49
C SER A 163 -21.85 5.54 -2.97
N GLY A 164 -21.47 4.46 -2.28
CA GLY A 164 -20.10 4.29 -1.77
C GLY A 164 -19.06 4.31 -2.88
N ILE A 165 -17.95 4.99 -2.62
CA ILE A 165 -16.82 5.15 -3.55
C ILE A 165 -15.65 4.25 -3.20
N ASN A 166 -14.74 4.07 -4.16
CA ASN A 166 -13.50 3.32 -3.99
C ASN A 166 -12.31 4.27 -4.17
N VAL A 167 -11.32 4.18 -3.29
CA VAL A 167 -10.18 5.11 -3.28
C VAL A 167 -8.84 4.38 -3.30
N ALA A 168 -7.80 5.06 -3.79
CA ALA A 168 -6.47 4.46 -3.92
C ALA A 168 -5.58 4.64 -2.67
N PHE A 169 -5.93 5.59 -1.77
CA PHE A 169 -5.22 5.78 -0.52
C PHE A 169 -5.64 4.74 0.53
N GLY A 170 -4.81 4.49 1.52
CA GLY A 170 -5.07 3.53 2.59
C GLY A 170 -5.36 4.23 3.90
N THR A 171 -6.17 3.58 4.75
CA THR A 171 -6.54 4.05 6.08
C THR A 171 -6.44 2.90 7.09
N GLU A 172 -6.71 3.13 8.37
CA GLU A 172 -6.78 2.10 9.39
C GLU A 172 -8.03 1.20 9.33
N ALA A 173 -8.93 1.42 8.35
CA ALA A 173 -10.18 0.67 8.22
C ALA A 173 -10.03 -0.87 8.28
N PRO A 174 -9.08 -1.51 7.59
CA PRO A 174 -8.93 -2.95 7.65
C PRO A 174 -8.64 -3.48 9.06
N PHE A 175 -7.91 -2.73 9.88
CA PHE A 175 -7.61 -3.15 11.26
C PHE A 175 -8.85 -3.10 12.16
N LEU A 176 -9.75 -2.13 11.95
CA LEU A 176 -11.02 -2.08 12.68
C LEU A 176 -11.98 -3.18 12.20
N GLN A 177 -11.95 -3.50 10.92
CA GLN A 177 -12.70 -4.63 10.34
C GLN A 177 -12.21 -5.98 10.89
N GLU A 178 -10.91 -6.18 11.05
CA GLU A 178 -10.33 -7.37 11.70
C GLU A 178 -10.77 -7.53 13.16
N LEU A 179 -11.07 -6.41 13.85
CA LEU A 179 -11.67 -6.42 15.20
C LEU A 179 -13.19 -6.69 15.18
N GLY A 180 -13.77 -7.00 14.03
CA GLY A 180 -15.18 -7.34 13.84
C GLY A 180 -16.11 -6.13 13.79
N MET A 181 -15.60 -4.94 13.50
CA MET A 181 -16.42 -3.73 13.35
C MET A 181 -16.85 -3.57 11.88
N ASP A 182 -18.14 -3.28 11.68
CA ASP A 182 -18.65 -2.79 10.40
C ASP A 182 -18.11 -1.38 10.17
N THR A 183 -17.26 -1.18 9.17
CA THR A 183 -16.39 0.00 9.05
C THR A 183 -16.60 0.70 7.72
N ILE A 184 -16.63 2.04 7.76
CA ILE A 184 -16.58 2.92 6.59
C ILE A 184 -15.57 4.04 6.81
N VAL A 185 -15.13 4.66 5.71
CA VAL A 185 -14.35 5.90 5.75
C VAL A 185 -15.24 7.02 5.23
N LEU A 186 -15.41 8.09 6.01
CA LEU A 186 -16.32 9.20 5.68
C LEU A 186 -15.90 10.45 6.43
N GLY A 187 -15.63 11.54 5.73
CA GLY A 187 -15.35 12.82 6.37
C GLY A 187 -15.38 14.01 5.42
N PRO A 188 -15.26 15.22 5.98
CA PRO A 188 -15.25 16.44 5.21
C PRO A 188 -13.90 16.68 4.55
N GLY A 189 -13.87 17.53 3.52
CA GLY A 189 -12.65 17.86 2.78
C GLY A 189 -12.47 17.02 1.52
N ASN A 190 -11.38 17.29 0.80
CA ASN A 190 -11.01 16.58 -0.41
C ASN A 190 -9.60 16.02 -0.27
N ILE A 191 -9.41 14.75 -0.62
CA ILE A 191 -8.12 14.06 -0.53
C ILE A 191 -7.02 14.74 -1.38
N ASP A 192 -7.38 15.46 -2.44
CA ASP A 192 -6.43 16.19 -3.28
C ASP A 192 -5.71 17.33 -2.51
N GLN A 193 -6.24 17.73 -1.37
CA GLN A 193 -5.63 18.74 -0.49
C GLN A 193 -4.66 18.11 0.52
N ALA A 194 -4.76 16.81 0.76
CA ALA A 194 -3.92 16.13 1.74
C ALA A 194 -2.44 16.20 1.34
N HIS A 195 -1.57 16.44 2.34
CA HIS A 195 -0.12 16.54 2.16
C HIS A 195 0.35 17.70 1.26
N GLN A 196 -0.52 18.69 0.99
CA GLN A 196 -0.15 19.89 0.24
C GLN A 196 0.40 20.98 1.17
N PRO A 197 1.33 21.86 0.71
CA PRO A 197 1.92 22.91 1.55
C PRO A 197 0.90 23.85 2.20
N ASN A 198 -0.26 24.05 1.60
CA ASN A 198 -1.35 24.89 2.08
C ASN A 198 -2.64 24.08 2.20
N GLU A 199 -2.56 22.91 2.81
CA GLU A 199 -3.72 22.04 3.05
C GLU A 199 -4.86 22.81 3.73
N TYR A 200 -6.06 22.67 3.19
CA TYR A 200 -7.27 23.33 3.71
C TYR A 200 -8.50 22.46 3.59
N MET A 201 -9.51 22.78 4.37
CA MET A 201 -10.85 22.23 4.28
C MET A 201 -11.86 23.36 4.24
N SER A 202 -12.88 23.27 3.36
CA SER A 202 -13.97 24.23 3.33
C SER A 202 -14.80 24.16 4.62
N VAL A 203 -15.04 25.31 5.26
CA VAL A 203 -15.89 25.41 6.44
C VAL A 203 -17.34 25.02 6.15
N ASP A 204 -17.80 25.12 4.90
CA ASP A 204 -19.13 24.72 4.47
C ASP A 204 -19.39 23.21 4.59
N MET A 205 -18.34 22.40 4.67
CA MET A 205 -18.44 20.94 4.88
C MET A 205 -18.62 20.54 6.34
N ILE A 206 -18.34 21.44 7.29
CA ILE A 206 -18.38 21.12 8.73
C ILE A 206 -19.79 20.76 9.18
N ASN A 207 -20.75 21.64 8.96
CA ASN A 207 -22.13 21.43 9.40
C ASN A 207 -22.81 20.22 8.72
N PRO A 208 -22.69 20.01 7.40
CA PRO A 208 -23.16 18.78 6.77
C PRO A 208 -22.54 17.52 7.38
N CYS A 209 -21.22 17.51 7.63
CA CYS A 209 -20.56 16.38 8.27
C CYS A 209 -21.11 16.09 9.68
N ILE A 210 -21.25 17.13 10.52
CA ILE A 210 -21.82 16.99 11.86
C ILE A 210 -23.23 16.40 11.79
N ASN A 211 -24.07 16.88 10.88
CA ASN A 211 -25.43 16.38 10.71
C ASN A 211 -25.46 14.90 10.31
N ILE A 212 -24.60 14.48 9.35
CA ILE A 212 -24.49 13.09 8.94
C ILE A 212 -24.05 12.22 10.12
N LEU A 213 -22.99 12.59 10.83
CA LEU A 213 -22.48 11.84 11.98
C LEU A 213 -23.49 11.73 13.10
N GLN A 214 -24.22 12.81 13.42
CA GLN A 214 -25.28 12.78 14.43
C GLN A 214 -26.41 11.83 14.05
N GLN A 215 -26.79 11.77 12.78
CA GLN A 215 -27.82 10.86 12.33
C GLN A 215 -27.35 9.40 12.32
N LEU A 216 -26.11 9.14 11.91
CA LEU A 216 -25.49 7.80 11.99
C LEU A 216 -25.47 7.31 13.44
N ILE A 217 -25.02 8.14 14.39
CA ILE A 217 -25.01 7.81 15.81
C ILE A 217 -26.44 7.53 16.33
N LYS A 218 -27.40 8.40 16.02
CA LYS A 218 -28.79 8.20 16.45
C LYS A 218 -29.37 6.90 15.92
N ARG A 219 -29.22 6.62 14.63
CA ARG A 219 -29.79 5.43 13.99
C ARG A 219 -29.11 4.14 14.43
N HIS A 220 -27.81 4.20 14.77
CA HIS A 220 -27.01 3.01 15.08
C HIS A 220 -26.88 2.71 16.57
N CYS A 221 -26.92 3.73 17.43
CA CYS A 221 -26.66 3.59 18.86
C CYS A 221 -27.90 3.78 19.77
N LEU A 222 -28.99 4.32 19.24
CA LEU A 222 -30.19 4.66 20.04
C LEU A 222 -31.43 3.82 19.68
N ILE A 223 -31.21 2.58 19.26
CA ILE A 223 -32.31 1.60 19.07
C ILE A 223 -32.65 0.91 20.38
#